data_856bb8f4db16c510d1da553130c84e3a
#
_entry.id   856bb8f4db16c510d1da553130c84e3a
#
_cell.length_a   1.000
_cell.length_b   1.000
_cell.length_c   1.000
_cell.angle_alpha   90.00
_cell.angle_beta   90.00
_cell.angle_gamma   90.00
#
_symmetry.space_group_name_H-M   'P 1'
#
loop_
_entity.id
_entity.type
_entity.pdbx_description
1 polymer ?
#
loop_
_entity_poly.entity_id
_entity_poly.type
_entity_poly.pdbx_seq_one_letter_code
_entity_poly.pdbx_strand_id
1 'polypeptide(L)'
;QIVLSRRFSRSFRGDDFNVYRALRCVNPSPYLFYFDFGGFRIFGSSPETHLRVAKGKAYIDPIAGTFRRTGDDNRDRELAEKLLDDPKENAEHIMLVDLARTDLSRGAGNVKIEFLRQIQYYSHVIHMVSRVSASVSPQTDVLRLFADTFPAGTLSGAPKVRAMQLID
;
A
#
# COMPACT_ATOMS: atom_id res chain seq x y z
N GLN A 1 -9.45 2.35 14.05
CA GLN A 1 -8.01 2.08 14.02
C GLN A 1 -7.24 3.37 13.73
N ILE A 2 -6.10 3.59 14.40
CA ILE A 2 -5.15 4.66 14.11
C ILE A 2 -3.79 4.04 13.82
N VAL A 3 -3.00 4.70 12.96
CA VAL A 3 -1.64 4.28 12.62
C VAL A 3 -0.68 5.39 13.04
N LEU A 4 0.23 5.05 13.94
CA LEU A 4 1.23 6.00 14.45
C LEU A 4 2.53 5.87 13.67
N SER A 5 3.10 6.99 13.27
CA SER A 5 4.42 7.04 12.63
C SER A 5 5.55 7.04 13.66
N ARG A 6 6.69 6.46 13.30
CA ARG A 6 7.92 6.52 14.07
C ARG A 6 9.09 6.90 13.16
N ARG A 7 9.87 7.85 13.60
CA ARG A 7 11.10 8.27 12.91
C ARG A 7 12.31 7.61 13.57
N PHE A 8 13.18 7.03 12.74
CA PHE A 8 14.51 6.59 13.12
C PHE A 8 15.55 7.48 12.43
N SER A 9 16.62 7.80 13.13
CA SER A 9 17.70 8.62 12.59
C SER A 9 19.04 7.95 12.84
N ARG A 10 19.91 7.94 11.83
CA ARG A 10 21.28 7.42 11.92
C ARG A 10 22.19 8.23 11.02
N SER A 11 23.32 8.65 11.55
CA SER A 11 24.38 9.25 10.73
C SER A 11 25.05 8.19 9.87
N PHE A 12 25.36 8.53 8.62
CA PHE A 12 26.17 7.71 7.74
C PHE A 12 27.19 8.59 7.01
N ARG A 13 28.24 7.95 6.45
CA ARG A 13 29.24 8.61 5.61
C ARG A 13 29.28 7.91 4.27
N GLY A 14 29.30 8.68 3.19
CA GLY A 14 29.36 8.17 1.82
C GLY A 14 28.26 8.76 0.94
N ASP A 15 28.14 8.20 -0.25
CA ASP A 15 27.15 8.58 -1.25
C ASP A 15 25.78 7.92 -0.94
N ASP A 16 24.76 8.72 -0.80
CA ASP A 16 23.39 8.28 -0.53
C ASP A 16 22.77 7.48 -1.69
N PHE A 17 23.20 7.73 -2.93
CA PHE A 17 22.77 6.91 -4.08
C PHE A 17 23.29 5.47 -3.96
N ASN A 18 24.47 5.24 -3.36
CA ASN A 18 24.93 3.90 -3.08
C ASN A 18 24.10 3.19 -1.99
N VAL A 19 23.56 3.95 -1.03
CA VAL A 19 22.60 3.39 -0.05
C VAL A 19 21.32 2.92 -0.77
N TYR A 20 20.80 3.73 -1.70
CA TYR A 20 19.67 3.33 -2.54
C TYR A 20 19.96 2.10 -3.40
N ARG A 21 21.16 2.02 -4.00
CA ARG A 21 21.57 0.83 -4.79
C ARG A 21 21.61 -0.43 -3.92
N ALA A 22 22.13 -0.32 -2.70
CA ALA A 22 22.11 -1.43 -1.74
C ALA A 22 20.69 -1.83 -1.36
N LEU A 23 19.79 -0.86 -1.13
CA LEU A 23 18.38 -1.11 -0.84
C LEU A 23 17.70 -1.92 -1.95
N ARG A 24 17.98 -1.59 -3.22
CA ARG A 24 17.46 -2.35 -4.38
C ARG A 24 17.87 -3.82 -4.37
N CYS A 25 19.08 -4.12 -3.92
CA CYS A 25 19.56 -5.50 -3.83
C CYS A 25 18.94 -6.26 -2.65
N VAL A 26 18.74 -5.58 -1.53
CA VAL A 26 18.21 -6.19 -0.30
C VAL A 26 16.69 -6.38 -0.38
N ASN A 27 16.00 -5.41 -0.95
CA ASN A 27 14.53 -5.40 -1.04
C ASN A 27 14.06 -4.95 -2.43
N PRO A 28 14.14 -5.82 -3.44
CA PRO A 28 13.60 -5.53 -4.77
C PRO A 28 12.08 -5.52 -4.73
N SER A 29 11.48 -4.34 -4.84
CA SER A 29 10.03 -4.15 -4.89
C SER A 29 9.60 -3.54 -6.23
N PRO A 30 8.30 -3.64 -6.61
CA PRO A 30 7.81 -3.09 -7.88
C PRO A 30 8.03 -1.59 -8.04
N TYR A 31 8.03 -0.83 -6.93
CA TYR A 31 8.15 0.62 -6.94
C TYR A 31 9.44 1.05 -6.25
N LEU A 32 10.47 1.23 -7.05
CA LEU A 32 11.78 1.74 -6.64
C LEU A 32 11.88 3.20 -7.07
N PHE A 33 12.19 4.09 -6.16
CA PHE A 33 12.27 5.52 -6.44
C PHE A 33 13.44 6.19 -5.74
N TYR A 34 13.97 7.23 -6.38
CA TYR A 34 15.00 8.12 -5.84
C TYR A 34 14.72 9.54 -6.33
N PHE A 35 14.41 10.43 -5.40
CA PHE A 35 14.15 11.84 -5.67
C PHE A 35 15.24 12.70 -5.04
N ASP A 36 15.87 13.55 -5.85
CA ASP A 36 16.81 14.57 -5.39
C ASP A 36 16.14 15.96 -5.43
N PHE A 37 15.96 16.54 -4.26
CA PHE A 37 15.39 17.87 -4.08
C PHE A 37 16.47 18.93 -3.82
N GLY A 38 17.75 18.63 -4.06
CA GLY A 38 18.89 19.52 -3.82
C GLY A 38 19.34 19.52 -2.35
N GLY A 39 18.51 20.02 -1.44
CA GLY A 39 18.83 20.07 -0.01
C GLY A 39 18.63 18.75 0.75
N PHE A 40 17.85 17.84 0.22
CA PHE A 40 17.58 16.53 0.79
C PHE A 40 17.17 15.54 -0.30
N ARG A 41 17.21 14.25 0.02
CA ARG A 41 16.81 13.18 -0.89
C ARG A 41 15.81 12.25 -0.23
N ILE A 42 14.87 11.73 -1.03
CA ILE A 42 13.91 10.71 -0.61
C ILE A 42 14.03 9.54 -1.56
N PHE A 43 14.29 8.37 -1.02
CA PHE A 43 14.35 7.16 -1.82
C PHE A 43 13.76 5.97 -1.06
N GLY A 44 13.32 4.97 -1.80
CA GLY A 44 12.67 3.82 -1.21
C GLY A 44 12.44 2.67 -2.16
N SER A 45 11.92 1.60 -1.57
CA SER A 45 11.46 0.39 -2.22
C SER A 45 10.11 0.03 -1.62
N SER A 46 9.02 0.15 -2.40
CA SER A 46 7.66 -0.06 -1.93
C SER A 46 6.97 -1.19 -2.70
N PRO A 47 6.29 -2.11 -2.02
CA PRO A 47 5.43 -3.10 -2.67
C PRO A 47 4.04 -2.53 -3.02
N GLU A 48 3.64 -1.43 -2.40
CA GLU A 48 2.28 -0.91 -2.41
C GLU A 48 2.16 0.33 -3.29
N THR A 49 1.05 0.40 -4.04
CA THR A 49 0.66 1.56 -4.84
C THR A 49 -0.48 2.29 -4.14
N HIS A 50 -0.33 3.60 -3.88
CA HIS A 50 -1.41 4.40 -3.34
C HIS A 50 -2.59 4.50 -4.31
N LEU A 51 -2.31 4.95 -5.53
CA LEU A 51 -3.29 5.12 -6.60
C LEU A 51 -2.64 4.85 -7.95
N ARG A 52 -3.28 4.05 -8.78
CA ARG A 52 -2.88 3.85 -10.18
C ARG A 52 -4.02 4.20 -11.11
N VAL A 53 -3.77 5.10 -12.06
CA VAL A 53 -4.73 5.44 -13.11
C VAL A 53 -4.22 4.96 -14.45
N ALA A 54 -4.98 4.13 -15.13
CA ALA A 54 -4.62 3.58 -16.43
C ALA A 54 -5.86 3.15 -17.21
N LYS A 55 -5.85 3.38 -18.52
CA LYS A 55 -6.89 2.90 -19.45
C LYS A 55 -8.32 3.23 -19.01
N GLY A 56 -8.56 4.46 -18.53
CA GLY A 56 -9.88 4.91 -18.10
C GLY A 56 -10.36 4.31 -16.76
N LYS A 57 -9.46 3.77 -15.97
CA LYS A 57 -9.74 3.25 -14.63
C LYS A 57 -8.73 3.75 -13.61
N ALA A 58 -9.21 3.97 -12.38
CA ALA A 58 -8.40 4.16 -11.20
C ALA A 58 -8.42 2.88 -10.35
N TYR A 59 -7.30 2.56 -9.71
CA TYR A 59 -7.13 1.36 -8.90
C TYR A 59 -6.47 1.70 -7.57
N ILE A 60 -6.99 1.10 -6.51
CA ILE A 60 -6.32 1.00 -5.21
C ILE A 60 -6.25 -0.48 -4.87
N ASP A 61 -5.05 -0.95 -4.52
CA ASP A 61 -4.79 -2.33 -4.17
C ASP A 61 -4.45 -2.42 -2.67
N PRO A 62 -5.44 -2.52 -1.75
CA PRO A 62 -5.18 -2.65 -0.33
C PRO A 62 -4.39 -3.92 -0.04
N ILE A 63 -3.30 -3.76 0.71
CA ILE A 63 -2.48 -4.84 1.23
C ILE A 63 -2.63 -4.83 2.75
N ALA A 64 -3.14 -5.92 3.32
CA ALA A 64 -3.17 -6.14 4.77
C ALA A 64 -3.03 -7.62 5.07
N GLY A 65 -2.49 -7.90 6.25
CA GLY A 65 -2.08 -9.25 6.59
C GLY A 65 -0.72 -9.60 5.97
N THR A 66 0.25 -9.88 6.83
CA THR A 66 1.61 -10.16 6.41
C THR A 66 2.18 -11.31 7.21
N PHE A 67 2.51 -12.41 6.54
CA PHE A 67 3.27 -13.49 7.12
C PHE A 67 4.64 -13.60 6.45
N ARG A 68 5.65 -13.93 7.24
CA ARG A 68 7.00 -14.14 6.71
C ARG A 68 7.08 -15.48 6.00
N ARG A 69 7.67 -15.51 4.81
CA ARG A 69 7.98 -16.77 4.11
C ARG A 69 9.03 -17.57 4.85
N THR A 70 8.86 -18.88 4.83
CA THR A 70 9.79 -19.85 5.42
C THR A 70 10.85 -20.32 4.44
N GLY A 71 10.58 -20.21 3.13
CA GLY A 71 11.38 -20.79 2.07
C GLY A 71 10.99 -22.24 1.73
N ASP A 72 10.01 -22.81 2.45
CA ASP A 72 9.39 -24.10 2.16
C ASP A 72 7.98 -23.85 1.60
N ASP A 73 7.72 -24.27 0.39
CA ASP A 73 6.47 -23.96 -0.31
C ASP A 73 5.24 -24.63 0.36
N ASN A 74 5.39 -25.77 1.03
CA ASN A 74 4.29 -26.44 1.72
C ASN A 74 3.93 -25.66 3.00
N ARG A 75 4.92 -25.27 3.78
CA ARG A 75 4.74 -24.43 4.96
C ARG A 75 4.19 -23.05 4.60
N ASP A 76 4.64 -22.49 3.49
CA ASP A 76 4.15 -21.18 3.01
C ASP A 76 2.68 -21.26 2.59
N ARG A 77 2.20 -22.40 2.05
CA ARG A 77 0.77 -22.64 1.78
C ARG A 77 -0.05 -22.73 3.07
N GLU A 78 0.42 -23.47 4.06
CA GLU A 78 -0.24 -23.54 5.37
C GLU A 78 -0.34 -22.17 6.05
N LEU A 79 0.71 -21.34 5.91
CA LEU A 79 0.69 -19.97 6.42
C LEU A 79 -0.30 -19.09 5.66
N ALA A 80 -0.42 -19.26 4.34
CA ALA A 80 -1.40 -18.55 3.53
C ALA A 80 -2.85 -18.90 3.92
N GLU A 81 -3.14 -20.18 4.18
CA GLU A 81 -4.44 -20.64 4.67
C GLU A 81 -4.74 -20.03 6.05
N LYS A 82 -3.78 -20.07 6.98
CA LYS A 82 -3.92 -19.44 8.29
C LYS A 82 -4.16 -17.93 8.19
N LEU A 83 -3.52 -17.25 7.23
CA LEU A 83 -3.74 -15.82 7.00
C LEU A 83 -5.17 -15.54 6.52
N LEU A 84 -5.70 -16.39 5.63
CA LEU A 84 -7.08 -16.27 5.13
C LEU A 84 -8.12 -16.55 6.22
N ASP A 85 -7.80 -17.38 7.20
CA ASP A 85 -8.70 -17.77 8.29
C ASP A 85 -8.56 -16.89 9.53
N ASP A 86 -7.55 -16.01 9.61
CA ASP A 86 -7.34 -15.13 10.76
C ASP A 86 -8.43 -14.05 10.84
N PRO A 87 -9.28 -14.05 11.90
CA PRO A 87 -10.38 -13.10 11.98
C PRO A 87 -9.94 -11.64 12.10
N LYS A 88 -8.79 -11.39 12.77
CA LYS A 88 -8.25 -10.05 12.97
C LYS A 88 -7.72 -9.49 11.64
N GLU A 89 -6.89 -10.26 10.94
CA GLU A 89 -6.33 -9.86 9.64
C GLU A 89 -7.44 -9.66 8.60
N ASN A 90 -8.45 -10.51 8.61
CA ASN A 90 -9.64 -10.37 7.76
C ASN A 90 -10.43 -9.09 8.06
N ALA A 91 -10.70 -8.79 9.34
CA ALA A 91 -11.44 -7.60 9.72
C ALA A 91 -10.67 -6.31 9.32
N GLU A 92 -9.36 -6.29 9.53
CA GLU A 92 -8.50 -5.18 9.11
C GLU A 92 -8.50 -5.03 7.59
N HIS A 93 -8.36 -6.12 6.87
CA HIS A 93 -8.33 -6.10 5.40
C HIS A 93 -9.65 -5.58 4.81
N ILE A 94 -10.80 -6.06 5.28
CA ILE A 94 -12.11 -5.59 4.82
C ILE A 94 -12.30 -4.11 5.11
N MET A 95 -11.86 -3.63 6.26
CA MET A 95 -11.89 -2.21 6.60
C MET A 95 -11.08 -1.36 5.59
N LEU A 96 -9.90 -1.81 5.19
CA LEU A 96 -9.08 -1.12 4.18
C LEU A 96 -9.71 -1.17 2.78
N VAL A 97 -10.36 -2.26 2.41
CA VAL A 97 -11.13 -2.36 1.16
C VAL A 97 -12.30 -1.38 1.14
N ASP A 98 -13.06 -1.26 2.22
CA ASP A 98 -14.16 -0.30 2.34
C ASP A 98 -13.66 1.15 2.29
N LEU A 99 -12.52 1.42 2.90
CA LEU A 99 -11.87 2.72 2.82
C LEU A 99 -11.46 3.05 1.38
N ALA A 100 -10.84 2.12 0.67
CA ALA A 100 -10.46 2.28 -0.74
C ALA A 100 -11.68 2.54 -1.63
N ARG A 101 -12.81 1.84 -1.39
CA ARG A 101 -14.08 2.10 -2.08
C ARG A 101 -14.58 3.51 -1.83
N THR A 102 -14.58 3.93 -0.57
CA THR A 102 -15.02 5.27 -0.17
C THR A 102 -14.14 6.35 -0.80
N ASP A 103 -12.83 6.16 -0.77
CA ASP A 103 -11.87 7.11 -1.35
C ASP A 103 -12.06 7.27 -2.86
N LEU A 104 -12.16 6.17 -3.60
CA LEU A 104 -12.39 6.22 -5.05
C LEU A 104 -13.76 6.81 -5.41
N SER A 105 -14.78 6.60 -4.59
CA SER A 105 -16.15 7.11 -4.85
C SER A 105 -16.25 8.63 -4.82
N ARG A 106 -15.26 9.34 -4.26
CA ARG A 106 -15.25 10.81 -4.20
C ARG A 106 -14.97 11.47 -5.53
N GLY A 107 -14.16 10.86 -6.38
CA GLY A 107 -13.73 11.47 -7.65
C GLY A 107 -13.84 10.58 -8.87
N ALA A 108 -14.35 9.34 -8.73
CA ALA A 108 -14.51 8.38 -9.81
C ALA A 108 -15.85 7.63 -9.72
N GLY A 109 -16.33 7.12 -10.86
CA GLY A 109 -17.59 6.41 -10.95
C GLY A 109 -17.47 4.89 -10.96
N ASN A 110 -18.61 4.19 -10.81
CA ASN A 110 -18.68 2.71 -10.96
C ASN A 110 -17.62 1.96 -10.15
N VAL A 111 -17.55 2.22 -8.84
CA VAL A 111 -16.58 1.56 -7.95
C VAL A 111 -16.90 0.07 -7.83
N LYS A 112 -15.90 -0.78 -8.06
CA LYS A 112 -16.00 -2.24 -8.03
C LYS A 112 -14.85 -2.87 -7.27
N ILE A 113 -15.10 -4.00 -6.62
CA ILE A 113 -14.06 -4.91 -6.14
C ILE A 113 -13.79 -5.91 -7.26
N GLU A 114 -12.60 -5.87 -7.86
CA GLU A 114 -12.21 -6.78 -8.95
C GLU A 114 -11.84 -8.16 -8.40
N PHE A 115 -11.13 -8.18 -7.27
CA PHE A 115 -10.88 -9.39 -6.49
C PHE A 115 -10.73 -9.04 -5.00
N LEU A 116 -11.01 -10.01 -4.15
CA LEU A 116 -11.01 -9.88 -2.71
C LEU A 116 -10.15 -10.96 -2.06
N ARG A 117 -9.25 -10.58 -1.16
CA ARG A 117 -8.43 -11.46 -0.32
C ARG A 117 -7.63 -12.51 -1.08
N GLN A 118 -6.98 -12.12 -2.17
CA GLN A 118 -6.05 -13.01 -2.87
C GLN A 118 -4.70 -13.06 -2.16
N ILE A 119 -4.18 -14.27 -1.98
CA ILE A 119 -2.83 -14.45 -1.48
C ILE A 119 -1.82 -14.16 -2.59
N GLN A 120 -0.83 -13.35 -2.26
CA GLN A 120 0.31 -13.06 -3.11
C GLN A 120 1.61 -13.39 -2.38
N TYR A 121 2.47 -14.16 -3.06
CA TYR A 121 3.78 -14.55 -2.55
C TYR A 121 4.84 -13.61 -3.10
N TYR A 122 5.51 -12.88 -2.20
CA TYR A 122 6.68 -12.06 -2.51
C TYR A 122 7.96 -12.80 -2.11
N SER A 123 9.12 -12.20 -2.34
CA SER A 123 10.40 -12.85 -2.03
C SER A 123 10.54 -13.26 -0.55
N HIS A 124 10.04 -12.45 0.38
CA HIS A 124 10.22 -12.66 1.82
C HIS A 124 8.93 -12.72 2.63
N VAL A 125 7.81 -12.37 2.03
CA VAL A 125 6.51 -12.24 2.71
C VAL A 125 5.37 -12.80 1.87
N ILE A 126 4.30 -13.19 2.57
CA ILE A 126 3.00 -13.55 2.02
C ILE A 126 2.05 -12.44 2.41
N HIS A 127 1.35 -11.86 1.45
CA HIS A 127 0.35 -10.82 1.68
C HIS A 127 -1.03 -11.26 1.23
N MET A 128 -2.03 -10.73 1.91
CA MET A 128 -3.41 -10.74 1.47
C MET A 128 -3.70 -9.43 0.74
N VAL A 129 -4.11 -9.50 -0.52
CA VAL A 129 -4.31 -8.35 -1.41
C VAL A 129 -5.72 -8.36 -1.97
N SER A 130 -6.33 -7.19 -2.07
CA SER A 130 -7.56 -6.97 -2.83
C SER A 130 -7.36 -5.88 -3.86
N ARG A 131 -8.28 -5.78 -4.82
CA ARG A 131 -8.28 -4.69 -5.79
C ARG A 131 -9.64 -4.02 -5.85
N VAL A 132 -9.64 -2.72 -5.65
CA VAL A 132 -10.77 -1.85 -5.89
C VAL A 132 -10.47 -1.01 -7.12
N SER A 133 -11.42 -0.95 -8.05
CA SER A 133 -11.33 -0.13 -9.26
C SER A 133 -12.52 0.80 -9.39
N ALA A 134 -12.31 1.91 -10.11
CA ALA A 134 -13.36 2.85 -10.45
C ALA A 134 -13.16 3.37 -11.88
N SER A 135 -14.24 3.75 -12.57
CA SER A 135 -14.16 4.36 -13.89
C SER A 135 -13.74 5.82 -13.79
N VAL A 136 -12.82 6.22 -14.66
CA VAL A 136 -12.30 7.58 -14.74
C VAL A 136 -12.53 8.12 -16.15
N SER A 137 -13.15 9.30 -16.26
CA SER A 137 -13.35 9.94 -17.55
C SER A 137 -12.07 10.60 -18.05
N PRO A 138 -11.95 10.86 -19.38
CA PRO A 138 -10.81 11.61 -19.91
C PRO A 138 -10.67 13.03 -19.35
N GLN A 139 -11.76 13.60 -18.81
CA GLN A 139 -11.81 14.94 -18.22
C GLN A 139 -11.51 14.93 -16.71
N THR A 140 -11.35 13.76 -16.10
CA THR A 140 -11.07 13.68 -14.67
C THR A 140 -9.69 14.27 -14.36
N ASP A 141 -9.67 15.22 -13.43
CA ASP A 141 -8.42 15.71 -12.87
C ASP A 141 -7.78 14.64 -11.97
N VAL A 142 -6.73 14.00 -12.48
CA VAL A 142 -6.01 12.91 -11.79
C VAL A 142 -5.32 13.41 -10.53
N LEU A 143 -4.84 14.65 -10.51
CA LEU A 143 -4.22 15.24 -9.32
C LEU A 143 -5.26 15.49 -8.23
N ARG A 144 -6.45 15.92 -8.61
CA ARG A 144 -7.58 16.05 -7.68
C ARG A 144 -7.99 14.69 -7.13
N LEU A 145 -8.12 13.67 -7.99
CA LEU A 145 -8.42 12.30 -7.57
C LEU A 145 -7.37 11.78 -6.59
N PHE A 146 -6.07 12.04 -6.84
CA PHE A 146 -5.01 11.69 -5.90
C PHE A 146 -5.20 12.40 -4.56
N ALA A 147 -5.46 13.70 -4.55
CA ALA A 147 -5.69 14.46 -3.32
C ALA A 147 -6.90 13.95 -2.52
N ASP A 148 -7.99 13.57 -3.21
CA ASP A 148 -9.20 13.05 -2.59
C ASP A 148 -9.00 11.66 -1.94
N THR A 149 -8.02 10.87 -2.41
CA THR A 149 -7.67 9.56 -1.84
C THR A 149 -6.56 9.63 -0.79
N PHE A 150 -5.76 10.71 -0.76
CA PHE A 150 -4.63 10.88 0.15
C PHE A 150 -5.08 11.28 1.58
N PRO A 151 -4.35 10.85 2.63
CA PRO A 151 -3.33 9.81 2.65
C PRO A 151 -3.93 8.39 2.54
N ALA A 152 -3.07 7.40 2.22
CA ALA A 152 -3.51 5.99 2.21
C ALA A 152 -4.00 5.56 3.60
N GLY A 153 -5.04 4.72 3.65
CA GLY A 153 -5.62 4.23 4.90
C GLY A 153 -4.66 3.41 5.75
N THR A 154 -3.74 2.71 5.11
CA THR A 154 -2.64 1.97 5.75
C THR A 154 -1.67 2.88 6.52
N LEU A 155 -1.66 4.19 6.23
CA LEU A 155 -0.79 5.18 6.88
C LEU A 155 -1.53 6.09 7.88
N SER A 156 -2.86 6.20 7.79
CA SER A 156 -3.66 7.08 8.64
C SER A 156 -4.54 6.34 9.62
N GLY A 157 -5.19 5.27 9.16
CA GLY A 157 -6.22 4.55 9.87
C GLY A 157 -7.63 4.82 9.34
N ALA A 158 -8.62 4.24 9.98
CA ALA A 158 -10.03 4.35 9.59
C ALA A 158 -10.93 4.57 10.81
N PRO A 159 -11.97 5.43 10.73
CA PRO A 159 -12.29 6.38 9.66
C PRO A 159 -11.20 7.43 9.50
N LYS A 160 -10.79 7.73 8.25
CA LYS A 160 -9.59 8.52 7.91
C LYS A 160 -9.51 9.88 8.62
N VAL A 161 -10.53 10.71 8.48
CA VAL A 161 -10.55 12.06 9.08
C VAL A 161 -10.45 11.98 10.60
N ARG A 162 -11.19 11.06 11.22
CA ARG A 162 -11.16 10.90 12.68
C ARG A 162 -9.84 10.36 13.19
N ALA A 163 -9.23 9.42 12.45
CA ALA A 163 -7.91 8.90 12.78
C ALA A 163 -6.86 10.02 12.76
N MET A 164 -6.85 10.86 11.72
CA MET A 164 -5.95 12.00 11.60
C MET A 164 -6.14 13.02 12.74
N GLN A 165 -7.40 13.35 13.09
CA GLN A 165 -7.69 14.23 14.23
C GLN A 165 -7.21 13.72 15.59
N LEU A 166 -7.06 12.40 15.73
CA LEU A 166 -6.59 11.77 16.97
C LEU A 166 -5.07 11.64 17.04
N ILE A 167 -4.39 11.72 15.88
CA ILE A 167 -2.93 11.63 15.77
C ILE A 167 -2.29 13.00 15.92
N ASP A 168 -2.97 14.06 15.46
CA ASP A 168 -2.54 15.47 15.57
C ASP A 168 -2.62 15.95 17.04
#